data_bf1356b515336ca3c1885fc4b2711639
#
_entry.id   bf1356b515336ca3c1885fc4b2711639
#
_cell.length_a   1.000
_cell.length_b   1.000
_cell.length_c   1.000
_cell.angle_alpha   90.00
_cell.angle_beta   90.00
_cell.angle_gamma   90.00
#
_symmetry.space_group_name_H-M   'P 1'
#
loop_
_entity.id
_entity.type
_entity.pdbx_description
1 polymer ?
#
loop_
_entity_poly.entity_id
_entity_poly.type
_entity_poly.pdbx_seq_one_letter_code
_entity_poly.pdbx_strand_id
1 'polypeptide(L)'
;MLVYNIYMENIHHKIIIDSDNTMGIEGRPMDDALAILYALGRSDLCEIVGITCNFGNGTIDEVYECTCKMLEEVGRTDIPVLRGSNKNAEEESSEASDFIVNVVNKFPGEITFLGIGSLGNLYQAYLSDNNIFDKIPQIVLMGGITEMLYIHNQPLDELNFSVNARASSCVLSRGNNVTVITGNNCLPVSALPKDEFLDNLCSSDNPSGMFIAQKCGYRFVDKKLIYGADSSYCWDGVASAFILEPELFENHLTPCLITEENIGSGGYLNPVSENLSNAVINIPTVISRDDLQQAFYKAWLKLNIKTKDAEYSCTGLYLDKLTQPCVLIELAKGSVHGFKLLQMLKEDNYVEPGLDPSGFYRNLKKMEKEGFIKSEAPIKAEKYKKIYSITDLGRRALQNWGTTLEHYEKHINHILDGISKL
;
A
#
# COMPACT_ATOMS: atom_id res chain seq x y z
N MET A 1 -32.42 11.88 26.56
CA MET A 1 -31.77 12.24 25.30
C MET A 1 -31.06 13.59 25.43
N LEU A 2 -30.26 13.81 26.48
CA LEU A 2 -29.63 15.13 26.77
C LEU A 2 -28.44 15.04 27.75
N VAL A 3 -27.70 13.92 27.82
CA VAL A 3 -26.56 13.73 28.72
C VAL A 3 -25.31 13.19 28.02
N TYR A 4 -25.32 12.96 26.70
CA TYR A 4 -24.15 12.38 25.95
C TYR A 4 -23.29 13.42 25.23
N ASN A 5 -23.50 14.72 25.45
CA ASN A 5 -22.79 15.79 24.73
C ASN A 5 -21.83 16.62 25.59
N ILE A 6 -21.28 16.08 26.66
CA ILE A 6 -20.31 16.82 27.49
C ILE A 6 -19.06 15.91 27.65
N TYR A 7 -17.92 16.40 27.14
CA TYR A 7 -16.57 15.84 27.20
C TYR A 7 -16.23 14.74 26.15
N MET A 8 -16.26 15.07 24.87
CA MET A 8 -15.22 14.58 23.97
C MET A 8 -13.99 15.49 24.23
N GLU A 9 -13.30 15.26 25.34
CA GLU A 9 -11.90 15.68 25.45
C GLU A 9 -11.18 15.07 24.25
N ASN A 10 -10.34 15.85 23.55
CA ASN A 10 -9.50 15.35 22.46
C ASN A 10 -8.64 14.20 23.01
N ILE A 11 -9.13 12.97 22.86
CA ILE A 11 -8.38 11.78 23.25
C ILE A 11 -7.19 11.72 22.28
N HIS A 12 -6.00 11.91 22.83
CA HIS A 12 -4.78 11.77 22.04
C HIS A 12 -4.30 10.32 22.14
N HIS A 13 -4.56 9.55 21.06
CA HIS A 13 -4.25 8.12 21.00
C HIS A 13 -2.74 7.88 20.89
N LYS A 14 -2.21 6.94 21.67
CA LYS A 14 -0.88 6.37 21.42
C LYS A 14 -1.05 5.08 20.60
N ILE A 15 -0.54 5.05 19.38
CA ILE A 15 -0.80 3.96 18.43
C ILE A 15 0.49 3.23 18.10
N ILE A 16 0.47 1.89 18.21
CA ILE A 16 1.41 1.01 17.51
C ILE A 16 0.74 0.60 16.21
N ILE A 17 1.41 0.78 15.08
CA ILE A 17 0.93 0.34 13.76
C ILE A 17 1.73 -0.89 13.34
N ASP A 18 1.05 -2.01 13.10
CA ASP A 18 1.63 -3.26 12.62
C ASP A 18 1.23 -3.46 11.14
N SER A 19 2.20 -3.40 10.22
CA SER A 19 1.98 -3.13 8.79
C SER A 19 2.88 -3.98 7.90
N ASP A 20 2.41 -4.30 6.70
CA ASP A 20 3.20 -4.92 5.63
C ASP A 20 3.39 -3.99 4.42
N ASN A 21 3.65 -2.70 4.71
CA ASN A 21 3.81 -1.61 3.75
C ASN A 21 4.83 -1.88 2.64
N THR A 22 4.39 -1.79 1.40
CA THR A 22 5.21 -1.95 0.19
C THR A 22 5.10 -0.78 -0.79
N MET A 23 4.71 0.42 -0.31
CA MET A 23 4.64 1.61 -1.16
C MET A 23 5.96 1.88 -1.87
N GLY A 24 5.88 2.08 -3.18
CA GLY A 24 7.03 2.34 -4.04
C GLY A 24 7.59 1.10 -4.75
N ILE A 25 7.12 -0.10 -4.44
CA ILE A 25 7.41 -1.31 -5.20
C ILE A 25 6.31 -1.51 -6.24
N GLU A 26 6.66 -1.45 -7.53
CA GLU A 26 5.72 -1.64 -8.64
C GLU A 26 4.98 -2.98 -8.52
N GLY A 27 3.67 -2.98 -8.69
CA GLY A 27 2.82 -4.17 -8.59
C GLY A 27 2.39 -4.56 -7.17
N ARG A 28 2.86 -3.85 -6.14
CA ARG A 28 2.51 -4.12 -4.72
C ARG A 28 1.43 -3.16 -4.21
N PRO A 29 0.69 -3.53 -3.15
CA PRO A 29 -0.26 -2.64 -2.48
C PRO A 29 0.40 -1.39 -1.89
N MET A 30 -0.40 -0.35 -1.67
CA MET A 30 0.03 0.95 -1.13
C MET A 30 -0.84 1.44 0.03
N ASP A 31 -1.90 0.74 0.36
CA ASP A 31 -2.92 1.16 1.32
C ASP A 31 -2.42 1.21 2.75
N ASP A 32 -1.48 0.33 3.13
CA ASP A 32 -0.72 0.45 4.37
C ASP A 32 -0.07 1.83 4.53
N ALA A 33 0.65 2.27 3.49
CA ALA A 33 1.27 3.58 3.50
C ALA A 33 0.24 4.70 3.62
N LEU A 34 -0.86 4.61 2.90
CA LEU A 34 -1.95 5.59 2.98
C LEU A 34 -2.56 5.64 4.39
N ALA A 35 -2.67 4.49 5.06
CA ALA A 35 -3.12 4.40 6.46
C ALA A 35 -2.13 5.07 7.44
N ILE A 36 -0.83 4.81 7.27
CA ILE A 36 0.23 5.45 8.07
C ILE A 36 0.25 6.96 7.82
N LEU A 37 0.20 7.38 6.55
CA LEU A 37 0.17 8.80 6.18
C LEU A 37 -1.09 9.52 6.69
N TYR A 38 -2.24 8.81 6.74
CA TYR A 38 -3.45 9.33 7.36
C TYR A 38 -3.24 9.61 8.85
N ALA A 39 -2.69 8.66 9.60
CA ALA A 39 -2.39 8.84 11.02
C ALA A 39 -1.37 9.97 11.25
N LEU A 40 -0.33 10.09 10.41
CA LEU A 40 0.62 11.19 10.45
C LEU A 40 -0.02 12.56 10.19
N GLY A 41 -0.98 12.63 9.27
CA GLY A 41 -1.75 13.84 8.99
C GLY A 41 -2.74 14.22 10.09
N ARG A 42 -3.00 13.30 11.04
CA ARG A 42 -3.84 13.50 12.24
C ARG A 42 -3.02 13.48 13.53
N SER A 43 -1.80 14.00 13.47
CA SER A 43 -0.96 14.18 14.67
C SER A 43 -1.58 15.07 15.75
N ASP A 44 -2.68 15.74 15.45
CA ASP A 44 -3.56 16.43 16.40
C ASP A 44 -4.37 15.46 17.27
N LEU A 45 -4.58 14.21 16.82
CA LEU A 45 -5.37 13.18 17.51
C LEU A 45 -4.54 11.98 17.97
N CYS A 46 -3.35 11.77 17.43
CA CYS A 46 -2.54 10.61 17.79
C CYS A 46 -1.04 10.83 17.74
N GLU A 47 -0.35 10.02 18.53
CA GLU A 47 1.09 9.78 18.49
C GLU A 47 1.33 8.37 17.99
N ILE A 48 2.08 8.21 16.90
CA ILE A 48 2.57 6.91 16.46
C ILE A 48 3.80 6.57 17.29
N VAL A 49 3.66 5.64 18.23
CA VAL A 49 4.73 5.24 19.16
C VAL A 49 5.79 4.41 18.46
N GLY A 50 5.40 3.66 17.45
CA GLY A 50 6.27 2.88 16.59
C GLY A 50 5.51 2.13 15.50
N ILE A 51 6.24 1.69 14.48
CA ILE A 51 5.71 0.87 13.40
C ILE A 51 6.44 -0.47 13.42
N THR A 52 5.67 -1.56 13.56
CA THR A 52 6.16 -2.92 13.47
C THR A 52 5.89 -3.48 12.09
N CYS A 53 6.92 -4.06 11.46
CA CYS A 53 6.81 -4.64 10.13
C CYS A 53 6.44 -6.11 10.23
N ASN A 54 5.53 -6.57 9.40
CA ASN A 54 5.20 -7.98 9.25
C ASN A 54 5.30 -8.40 7.78
N PHE A 55 5.24 -9.69 7.50
CA PHE A 55 5.22 -10.22 6.15
C PHE A 55 3.77 -10.31 5.63
N GLY A 56 3.60 -10.21 4.33
CA GLY A 56 2.29 -10.30 3.65
C GLY A 56 2.43 -9.79 2.23
N ASN A 57 2.26 -8.51 2.01
CA ASN A 57 2.45 -7.84 0.73
C ASN A 57 3.90 -7.94 0.20
N GLY A 58 4.88 -8.08 1.10
CA GLY A 58 6.30 -8.25 0.81
C GLY A 58 7.01 -9.13 1.83
N THR A 59 8.31 -9.31 1.61
CA THR A 59 9.22 -9.87 2.62
C THR A 59 9.44 -8.86 3.74
N ILE A 60 9.88 -9.32 4.92
CA ILE A 60 10.18 -8.44 6.05
C ILE A 60 11.18 -7.33 5.67
N ASP A 61 12.20 -7.66 4.89
CA ASP A 61 13.21 -6.68 4.48
C ASP A 61 12.62 -5.64 3.52
N GLU A 62 11.82 -6.05 2.53
CA GLU A 62 11.12 -5.12 1.62
C GLU A 62 10.19 -4.18 2.39
N VAL A 63 9.39 -4.72 3.33
CA VAL A 63 8.44 -3.94 4.15
C VAL A 63 9.18 -2.94 5.04
N TYR A 64 10.24 -3.40 5.71
CA TYR A 64 11.07 -2.54 6.57
C TYR A 64 11.72 -1.40 5.78
N GLU A 65 12.35 -1.71 4.64
CA GLU A 65 13.01 -0.72 3.80
C GLU A 65 12.01 0.30 3.21
N CYS A 66 10.85 -0.16 2.74
CA CYS A 66 9.78 0.72 2.24
C CYS A 66 9.26 1.65 3.33
N THR A 67 9.06 1.13 4.54
CA THR A 67 8.55 1.91 5.67
C THR A 67 9.57 2.96 6.14
N CYS A 68 10.84 2.57 6.32
CA CYS A 68 11.91 3.50 6.66
C CYS A 68 12.07 4.60 5.61
N LYS A 69 12.08 4.24 4.32
CA LYS A 69 12.18 5.20 3.23
C LYS A 69 11.01 6.17 3.19
N MET A 70 9.80 5.67 3.35
CA MET A 70 8.60 6.53 3.42
C MET A 70 8.69 7.53 4.57
N LEU A 71 9.08 7.08 5.78
CA LEU A 71 9.25 7.96 6.93
C LEU A 71 10.38 8.98 6.75
N GLU A 72 11.48 8.61 6.10
CA GLU A 72 12.54 9.54 5.73
C GLU A 72 12.02 10.62 4.76
N GLU A 73 11.29 10.23 3.72
CA GLU A 73 10.73 11.13 2.72
C GLU A 73 9.72 12.12 3.31
N VAL A 74 8.93 11.69 4.31
CA VAL A 74 7.99 12.58 5.01
C VAL A 74 8.60 13.27 6.25
N GLY A 75 9.90 13.07 6.51
CA GLY A 75 10.64 13.73 7.59
C GLY A 75 10.28 13.26 9.00
N ARG A 76 9.87 11.99 9.16
CA ARG A 76 9.45 11.36 10.42
C ARG A 76 10.36 10.20 10.84
N THR A 77 11.66 10.39 10.72
CA THR A 77 12.67 9.42 11.19
C THR A 77 12.77 9.29 12.72
N ASP A 78 12.00 10.09 13.44
CA ASP A 78 11.80 10.00 14.89
C ASP A 78 10.97 8.79 15.31
N ILE A 79 10.15 8.22 14.40
CA ILE A 79 9.31 7.06 14.66
C ILE A 79 10.14 5.77 14.49
N PRO A 80 10.26 4.92 15.52
CA PRO A 80 10.98 3.66 15.42
C PRO A 80 10.23 2.69 14.48
N VAL A 81 11.00 2.02 13.62
CA VAL A 81 10.52 0.94 12.74
C VAL A 81 11.22 -0.35 13.14
N LEU A 82 10.46 -1.41 13.41
CA LEU A 82 10.98 -2.66 13.97
C LEU A 82 10.67 -3.83 13.03
N ARG A 83 11.67 -4.69 12.82
CA ARG A 83 11.49 -5.91 12.02
C ARG A 83 10.73 -6.98 12.79
N GLY A 84 9.69 -7.53 12.17
CA GLY A 84 9.00 -8.72 12.64
C GLY A 84 9.67 -10.00 12.16
N SER A 85 9.03 -11.12 12.45
CA SER A 85 9.50 -12.45 12.04
C SER A 85 9.04 -12.80 10.63
N ASN A 86 9.82 -13.66 9.98
CA ASN A 86 9.41 -14.30 8.72
C ASN A 86 8.28 -15.33 8.96
N LYS A 87 7.56 -15.66 7.92
CA LYS A 87 6.38 -16.56 7.92
C LYS A 87 6.56 -17.87 8.70
N ASN A 88 7.78 -18.40 8.75
CA ASN A 88 8.07 -19.72 9.34
C ASN A 88 8.70 -19.62 10.75
N ALA A 89 8.83 -18.45 11.34
CA ALA A 89 9.47 -18.21 12.64
C ALA A 89 8.45 -17.82 13.72
N GLU A 90 7.27 -18.44 13.73
CA GLU A 90 6.13 -18.06 14.57
C GLU A 90 6.37 -18.19 16.07
N GLU A 91 7.29 -19.06 16.50
CA GLU A 91 7.57 -19.35 17.91
C GLU A 91 8.75 -18.54 18.48
N GLU A 92 9.53 -17.87 17.64
CA GLU A 92 10.66 -17.04 18.06
C GLU A 92 10.22 -15.58 18.20
N SER A 93 10.67 -14.91 19.27
CA SER A 93 10.44 -13.47 19.41
C SER A 93 11.20 -12.69 18.32
N SER A 94 10.68 -11.52 17.98
CA SER A 94 11.27 -10.59 17.00
C SER A 94 11.45 -9.21 17.62
N GLU A 95 12.24 -8.34 16.97
CA GLU A 95 12.35 -6.93 17.39
C GLU A 95 10.97 -6.28 17.52
N ALA A 96 10.05 -6.59 16.61
CA ALA A 96 8.68 -6.08 16.61
C ALA A 96 7.88 -6.59 17.82
N SER A 97 7.88 -7.90 18.08
CA SER A 97 7.14 -8.47 19.22
C SER A 97 7.70 -8.02 20.56
N ASP A 98 9.02 -7.94 20.70
CA ASP A 98 9.68 -7.43 21.90
C ASP A 98 9.36 -5.93 22.13
N PHE A 99 9.30 -5.14 21.06
CA PHE A 99 8.88 -3.74 21.12
C PHE A 99 7.44 -3.61 21.60
N ILE A 100 6.51 -4.41 21.04
CA ILE A 100 5.09 -4.41 21.46
C ILE A 100 4.99 -4.70 22.97
N VAL A 101 5.65 -5.77 23.45
CA VAL A 101 5.65 -6.13 24.88
C VAL A 101 6.19 -5.01 25.73
N ASN A 102 7.33 -4.43 25.35
CA ASN A 102 7.99 -3.36 26.12
C ASN A 102 7.12 -2.10 26.21
N VAL A 103 6.54 -1.67 25.08
CA VAL A 103 5.73 -0.44 25.02
C VAL A 103 4.42 -0.62 25.77
N VAL A 104 3.72 -1.75 25.56
CA VAL A 104 2.46 -2.02 26.25
C VAL A 104 2.66 -2.15 27.76
N ASN A 105 3.75 -2.76 28.21
CA ASN A 105 4.09 -2.85 29.63
C ASN A 105 4.53 -1.52 30.23
N LYS A 106 5.09 -0.61 29.43
CA LYS A 106 5.44 0.76 29.87
C LYS A 106 4.22 1.67 29.98
N PHE A 107 3.21 1.46 29.14
CA PHE A 107 2.00 2.29 29.04
C PHE A 107 0.73 1.42 29.10
N PRO A 108 0.50 0.66 30.19
CA PRO A 108 -0.64 -0.24 30.26
C PRO A 108 -1.96 0.53 30.26
N GLY A 109 -2.87 0.11 29.37
CA GLY A 109 -4.16 0.78 29.21
C GLY A 109 -4.15 2.05 28.34
N GLU A 110 -3.00 2.43 27.74
CA GLU A 110 -2.88 3.63 26.92
C GLU A 110 -2.64 3.35 25.43
N ILE A 111 -2.23 2.13 25.06
CA ILE A 111 -1.83 1.80 23.69
C ILE A 111 -3.01 1.26 22.88
N THR A 112 -3.36 1.92 21.80
CA THR A 112 -4.20 1.36 20.74
C THR A 112 -3.31 0.59 19.76
N PHE A 113 -3.65 -0.66 19.48
CA PHE A 113 -2.95 -1.47 18.48
C PHE A 113 -3.72 -1.44 17.16
N LEU A 114 -3.07 -0.95 16.11
CA LEU A 114 -3.58 -0.97 14.74
C LEU A 114 -2.83 -2.04 13.93
N GLY A 115 -3.49 -3.16 13.63
CA GLY A 115 -2.95 -4.22 12.78
C GLY A 115 -3.55 -4.16 11.37
N ILE A 116 -2.72 -3.84 10.40
CA ILE A 116 -3.11 -3.71 8.98
C ILE A 116 -2.38 -4.68 8.06
N GLY A 117 -1.73 -5.69 8.63
CA GLY A 117 -1.11 -6.80 7.94
C GLY A 117 -1.35 -8.11 8.70
N SER A 118 -0.45 -9.10 8.58
CA SER A 118 -0.53 -10.35 9.30
C SER A 118 -0.35 -10.14 10.82
N LEU A 119 -1.00 -10.96 11.65
CA LEU A 119 -1.01 -10.76 13.10
C LEU A 119 0.11 -11.49 13.86
N GLY A 120 1.18 -11.88 13.15
CA GLY A 120 2.29 -12.66 13.72
C GLY A 120 3.00 -11.96 14.87
N ASN A 121 3.29 -10.65 14.75
CA ASN A 121 4.00 -9.88 15.77
C ASN A 121 3.21 -9.77 17.06
N LEU A 122 1.91 -9.50 16.99
CA LEU A 122 1.03 -9.42 18.15
C LEU A 122 0.83 -10.80 18.82
N TYR A 123 0.77 -11.87 18.02
CA TYR A 123 0.73 -13.22 18.53
C TYR A 123 2.01 -13.61 19.27
N GLN A 124 3.19 -13.29 18.74
CA GLN A 124 4.47 -13.50 19.43
C GLN A 124 4.58 -12.68 20.72
N ALA A 125 4.09 -11.44 20.70
CA ALA A 125 3.99 -10.63 21.92
C ALA A 125 3.12 -11.31 22.99
N TYR A 126 1.99 -11.93 22.59
CA TYR A 126 1.13 -12.73 23.48
C TYR A 126 1.84 -14.00 24.00
N LEU A 127 2.63 -14.69 23.18
CA LEU A 127 3.40 -15.86 23.65
C LEU A 127 4.46 -15.47 24.68
N SER A 128 5.02 -14.25 24.56
CA SER A 128 6.01 -13.71 25.50
C SER A 128 5.37 -13.14 26.77
N ASP A 129 4.18 -12.56 26.67
CA ASP A 129 3.39 -12.02 27.80
C ASP A 129 1.91 -12.37 27.63
N ASN A 130 1.47 -13.44 28.25
CA ASN A 130 0.09 -13.95 28.13
C ASN A 130 -1.00 -12.98 28.61
N ASN A 131 -0.62 -11.92 29.33
CA ASN A 131 -1.55 -10.88 29.80
C ASN A 131 -1.53 -9.64 28.92
N ILE A 132 -0.87 -9.66 27.76
CA ILE A 132 -0.68 -8.47 26.91
C ILE A 132 -2.01 -7.89 26.46
N PHE A 133 -2.98 -8.74 26.12
CA PHE A 133 -4.30 -8.29 25.66
C PHE A 133 -5.10 -7.57 26.74
N ASP A 134 -4.89 -7.86 28.01
CA ASP A 134 -5.55 -7.15 29.12
C ASP A 134 -5.00 -5.73 29.29
N LYS A 135 -3.81 -5.47 28.75
CA LYS A 135 -3.11 -4.17 28.84
C LYS A 135 -3.36 -3.29 27.63
N ILE A 136 -3.89 -3.85 26.53
CA ILE A 136 -4.23 -3.12 25.29
C ILE A 136 -5.72 -2.81 25.34
N PRO A 137 -6.13 -1.54 25.52
CA PRO A 137 -7.54 -1.19 25.67
C PRO A 137 -8.34 -1.33 24.37
N GLN A 138 -7.67 -1.28 23.22
CA GLN A 138 -8.31 -1.40 21.91
C GLN A 138 -7.37 -2.03 20.89
N ILE A 139 -7.85 -3.05 20.21
CA ILE A 139 -7.18 -3.70 19.08
C ILE A 139 -8.05 -3.47 17.83
N VAL A 140 -7.54 -2.73 16.86
CA VAL A 140 -8.22 -2.46 15.58
C VAL A 140 -7.46 -3.14 14.47
N LEU A 141 -8.15 -3.97 13.71
CA LEU A 141 -7.56 -4.81 12.67
C LEU A 141 -8.24 -4.55 11.33
N MET A 142 -7.45 -4.47 10.26
CA MET A 142 -7.97 -4.63 8.91
C MET A 142 -7.73 -6.06 8.45
N GLY A 143 -8.78 -6.77 8.06
CA GLY A 143 -8.68 -8.14 7.59
C GLY A 143 -9.96 -8.93 7.80
N GLY A 144 -9.91 -10.19 7.39
CA GLY A 144 -11.05 -11.09 7.50
C GLY A 144 -12.20 -10.73 6.57
N ILE A 145 -13.04 -11.72 6.37
CA ILE A 145 -14.25 -11.63 5.56
C ILE A 145 -15.42 -12.37 6.24
N THR A 146 -16.63 -11.94 5.95
CA THR A 146 -17.87 -12.64 6.34
C THR A 146 -18.48 -13.42 5.18
N GLU A 147 -18.17 -13.02 3.96
CA GLU A 147 -18.54 -13.68 2.71
C GLU A 147 -17.48 -13.42 1.63
N MET A 148 -17.45 -14.25 0.58
CA MET A 148 -16.47 -14.12 -0.51
C MET A 148 -16.55 -12.74 -1.16
N LEU A 149 -15.39 -12.12 -1.36
CA LEU A 149 -15.25 -10.81 -2.00
C LEU A 149 -15.09 -10.92 -3.52
N TYR A 150 -15.65 -9.96 -4.22
CA TYR A 150 -15.54 -9.85 -5.68
C TYR A 150 -15.27 -8.40 -6.10
N ILE A 151 -14.31 -8.19 -7.00
CA ILE A 151 -14.13 -6.93 -7.73
C ILE A 151 -14.37 -7.22 -9.21
N HIS A 152 -15.40 -6.60 -9.81
CA HIS A 152 -15.79 -6.82 -11.20
C HIS A 152 -15.89 -8.31 -11.59
N ASN A 153 -16.57 -9.11 -10.75
CA ASN A 153 -16.73 -10.56 -10.89
C ASN A 153 -15.44 -11.39 -10.78
N GLN A 154 -14.32 -10.80 -10.38
CA GLN A 154 -13.11 -11.54 -10.04
C GLN A 154 -13.06 -11.75 -8.53
N PRO A 155 -12.84 -12.98 -8.05
CA PRO A 155 -12.71 -13.24 -6.62
C PRO A 155 -11.47 -12.53 -6.09
N LEU A 156 -11.56 -12.04 -4.86
CA LEU A 156 -10.48 -11.39 -4.13
C LEU A 156 -10.18 -12.21 -2.87
N ASP A 157 -8.96 -12.71 -2.78
CA ASP A 157 -8.49 -13.46 -1.64
C ASP A 157 -8.21 -12.51 -0.45
N GLU A 158 -8.59 -12.93 0.75
CA GLU A 158 -8.19 -12.28 1.98
C GLU A 158 -6.77 -12.69 2.32
N LEU A 159 -5.92 -11.73 2.69
CA LEU A 159 -4.50 -11.98 2.96
C LEU A 159 -4.16 -11.88 4.45
N ASN A 160 -4.59 -10.81 5.14
CA ASN A 160 -4.06 -10.43 6.44
C ASN A 160 -4.26 -11.49 7.53
N PHE A 161 -5.42 -12.12 7.57
CA PHE A 161 -5.69 -13.16 8.55
C PHE A 161 -5.34 -14.55 8.06
N SER A 162 -5.61 -14.84 6.77
CA SER A 162 -5.43 -16.19 6.23
C SER A 162 -3.96 -16.60 6.13
N VAL A 163 -3.04 -15.66 5.95
CA VAL A 163 -1.61 -15.94 5.80
C VAL A 163 -0.97 -16.50 7.08
N ASN A 164 -1.55 -16.19 8.24
CA ASN A 164 -1.17 -16.76 9.55
C ASN A 164 -2.42 -17.06 10.38
N ALA A 165 -3.13 -18.12 10.01
CA ALA A 165 -4.42 -18.48 10.62
C ALA A 165 -4.32 -18.73 12.13
N ARG A 166 -3.20 -19.32 12.61
CA ARG A 166 -2.96 -19.57 14.03
C ARG A 166 -2.84 -18.29 14.84
N ALA A 167 -2.03 -17.35 14.37
CA ALA A 167 -1.89 -16.05 15.00
C ALA A 167 -3.22 -15.29 15.00
N SER A 168 -3.89 -15.23 13.86
CA SER A 168 -5.14 -14.52 13.70
C SER A 168 -6.26 -15.12 14.57
N SER A 169 -6.40 -16.44 14.61
CA SER A 169 -7.41 -17.08 15.48
C SER A 169 -7.15 -16.83 16.97
N CYS A 170 -5.88 -16.80 17.39
CA CYS A 170 -5.52 -16.46 18.75
C CYS A 170 -5.88 -15.01 19.11
N VAL A 171 -5.46 -14.04 18.28
CA VAL A 171 -5.74 -12.62 18.52
C VAL A 171 -7.24 -12.33 18.51
N LEU A 172 -7.98 -12.87 17.54
CA LEU A 172 -9.42 -12.65 17.40
C LEU A 172 -10.24 -13.28 18.54
N SER A 173 -9.81 -14.44 19.08
CA SER A 173 -10.56 -15.13 20.12
C SER A 173 -10.14 -14.76 21.55
N ARG A 174 -8.95 -14.19 21.74
CA ARG A 174 -8.39 -13.86 23.06
C ARG A 174 -8.15 -12.38 23.27
N GLY A 175 -8.11 -11.59 22.19
CA GLY A 175 -7.92 -10.14 22.24
C GLY A 175 -9.08 -9.47 22.98
N ASN A 176 -8.77 -8.42 23.70
CA ASN A 176 -9.75 -7.60 24.39
C ASN A 176 -10.20 -6.45 23.50
N ASN A 177 -11.51 -6.16 23.44
CA ASN A 177 -12.07 -5.05 22.64
C ASN A 177 -11.56 -5.04 21.20
N VAL A 178 -11.74 -6.18 20.50
CA VAL A 178 -11.28 -6.34 19.12
C VAL A 178 -12.31 -5.76 18.16
N THR A 179 -11.86 -4.84 17.32
CA THR A 179 -12.60 -4.32 16.17
C THR A 179 -11.95 -4.81 14.89
N VAL A 180 -12.76 -5.31 13.98
CA VAL A 180 -12.29 -5.79 12.66
C VAL A 180 -13.00 -5.02 11.56
N ILE A 181 -12.23 -4.30 10.79
CA ILE A 181 -12.65 -3.67 9.54
C ILE A 181 -12.54 -4.75 8.45
N THR A 182 -13.65 -5.41 8.16
CA THR A 182 -13.65 -6.53 7.22
C THR A 182 -13.52 -6.08 5.77
N GLY A 183 -13.02 -6.96 4.91
CA GLY A 183 -13.01 -6.73 3.48
C GLY A 183 -14.39 -6.41 2.91
N ASN A 184 -15.45 -7.04 3.44
CA ASN A 184 -16.83 -6.79 3.00
C ASN A 184 -17.29 -5.35 3.32
N ASN A 185 -16.91 -4.81 4.48
CA ASN A 185 -17.27 -3.45 4.88
C ASN A 185 -16.35 -2.39 4.24
N CYS A 186 -15.10 -2.74 3.92
CA CYS A 186 -14.17 -1.87 3.22
C CYS A 186 -14.54 -1.66 1.74
N LEU A 187 -14.85 -2.75 1.03
CA LEU A 187 -14.98 -2.73 -0.43
C LEU A 187 -15.91 -1.63 -0.96
N PRO A 188 -17.09 -1.38 -0.39
CA PRO A 188 -18.01 -0.34 -0.90
C PRO A 188 -17.55 1.09 -0.63
N VAL A 189 -16.66 1.32 0.33
CA VAL A 189 -16.33 2.67 0.84
C VAL A 189 -14.88 3.10 0.60
N SER A 190 -13.95 2.16 0.44
CA SER A 190 -12.52 2.41 0.32
C SER A 190 -12.03 2.68 -1.10
N ALA A 191 -12.90 2.59 -2.10
CA ALA A 191 -12.55 2.81 -3.49
C ALA A 191 -12.15 4.28 -3.74
N LEU A 192 -10.96 4.48 -4.32
CA LEU A 192 -10.40 5.75 -4.73
C LEU A 192 -10.35 5.78 -6.26
N PRO A 193 -11.34 6.40 -6.96
CA PRO A 193 -11.30 6.56 -8.40
C PRO A 193 -10.08 7.40 -8.81
N LYS A 194 -9.39 7.00 -9.89
CA LYS A 194 -8.12 7.59 -10.29
C LYS A 194 -8.19 9.11 -10.46
N ASP A 195 -9.15 9.58 -11.26
CA ASP A 195 -9.25 10.99 -11.58
C ASP A 195 -9.62 11.82 -10.34
N GLU A 196 -10.57 11.34 -9.54
CA GLU A 196 -10.94 11.96 -8.27
C GLU A 196 -9.76 12.01 -7.28
N PHE A 197 -9.00 10.91 -7.18
CA PHE A 197 -7.82 10.82 -6.31
C PHE A 197 -6.74 11.84 -6.73
N LEU A 198 -6.44 11.91 -8.01
CA LEU A 198 -5.44 12.84 -8.52
C LEU A 198 -5.91 14.30 -8.42
N ASP A 199 -7.16 14.59 -8.76
CA ASP A 199 -7.73 15.95 -8.68
C ASP A 199 -7.70 16.46 -7.23
N ASN A 200 -8.12 15.64 -6.26
CA ASN A 200 -8.11 16.05 -4.85
C ASN A 200 -6.70 16.28 -4.29
N LEU A 201 -5.71 15.48 -4.71
CA LEU A 201 -4.34 15.60 -4.22
C LEU A 201 -3.53 16.72 -4.91
N CYS A 202 -3.79 16.98 -6.19
CA CYS A 202 -2.97 17.89 -7.00
C CYS A 202 -3.60 19.28 -7.22
N SER A 203 -4.87 19.49 -6.84
CA SER A 203 -5.61 20.74 -7.09
C SER A 203 -5.07 21.97 -6.38
N SER A 204 -4.23 21.82 -5.36
CA SER A 204 -3.80 22.91 -4.48
C SER A 204 -2.28 23.16 -4.44
N ASP A 205 -1.50 22.62 -5.38
CA ASP A 205 -0.02 22.64 -5.35
C ASP A 205 0.56 22.21 -3.98
N ASN A 206 -0.18 21.35 -3.27
CA ASN A 206 0.20 20.90 -1.94
C ASN A 206 1.31 19.84 -2.05
N PRO A 207 2.49 20.05 -1.43
CA PRO A 207 3.62 19.11 -1.55
C PRO A 207 3.27 17.69 -1.11
N SER A 208 2.41 17.55 -0.10
CA SER A 208 1.98 16.23 0.41
C SER A 208 1.05 15.53 -0.57
N GLY A 209 0.12 16.25 -1.17
CA GLY A 209 -0.76 15.72 -2.21
C GLY A 209 0.04 15.25 -3.41
N MET A 210 0.97 16.08 -3.90
CA MET A 210 1.85 15.72 -5.01
C MET A 210 2.73 14.50 -4.69
N PHE A 211 3.29 14.42 -3.47
CA PHE A 211 4.07 13.26 -3.02
C PHE A 211 3.24 11.97 -3.08
N ILE A 212 2.02 11.98 -2.51
CA ILE A 212 1.15 10.80 -2.51
C ILE A 212 0.73 10.43 -3.92
N ALA A 213 0.32 11.40 -4.75
CA ALA A 213 -0.06 11.16 -6.14
C ALA A 213 1.08 10.52 -6.95
N GLN A 214 2.32 10.99 -6.75
CA GLN A 214 3.50 10.44 -7.40
C GLN A 214 3.79 9.01 -6.93
N LYS A 215 3.74 8.75 -5.63
CA LYS A 215 4.05 7.43 -5.06
C LYS A 215 2.99 6.37 -5.38
N CYS A 216 1.74 6.78 -5.58
CA CYS A 216 0.60 5.86 -5.76
C CYS A 216 0.15 5.70 -7.22
N GLY A 217 0.64 6.52 -8.14
CA GLY A 217 0.16 6.55 -9.53
C GLY A 217 0.26 5.22 -10.29
N TYR A 218 1.26 4.39 -9.99
CA TYR A 218 1.43 3.06 -10.62
C TYR A 218 0.26 2.12 -10.30
N ARG A 219 -0.35 2.24 -9.13
CA ARG A 219 -1.36 1.29 -8.63
C ARG A 219 -2.65 1.30 -9.47
N PHE A 220 -3.01 2.44 -10.04
CA PHE A 220 -4.19 2.53 -10.91
C PHE A 220 -3.99 1.76 -12.22
N VAL A 221 -2.75 1.71 -12.74
CA VAL A 221 -2.42 0.91 -13.92
C VAL A 221 -2.56 -0.57 -13.62
N ASP A 222 -2.02 -1.03 -12.49
CA ASP A 222 -2.08 -2.43 -12.08
C ASP A 222 -3.52 -2.91 -11.85
N LYS A 223 -4.33 -2.13 -11.14
CA LYS A 223 -5.74 -2.48 -10.88
C LYS A 223 -6.56 -2.53 -12.16
N LYS A 224 -6.32 -1.63 -13.12
CA LYS A 224 -6.98 -1.66 -14.43
C LYS A 224 -6.61 -2.91 -15.22
N LEU A 225 -5.36 -3.34 -15.16
CA LEU A 225 -4.89 -4.54 -15.86
C LEU A 225 -5.42 -5.84 -15.22
N ILE A 226 -5.50 -5.88 -13.89
CA ILE A 226 -5.86 -7.10 -13.17
C ILE A 226 -7.38 -7.25 -13.05
N TYR A 227 -8.10 -6.17 -12.70
CA TYR A 227 -9.54 -6.22 -12.37
C TYR A 227 -10.41 -5.39 -13.31
N GLY A 228 -9.84 -4.70 -14.30
CA GLY A 228 -10.58 -3.74 -15.14
C GLY A 228 -11.06 -2.50 -14.38
N ALA A 229 -10.59 -2.28 -13.15
CA ALA A 229 -11.03 -1.21 -12.29
C ALA A 229 -10.18 0.06 -12.50
N ASP A 230 -10.82 1.21 -12.67
CA ASP A 230 -10.16 2.51 -12.71
C ASP A 230 -10.03 3.12 -11.29
N SER A 231 -10.08 2.27 -10.26
CA SER A 231 -9.97 2.66 -8.86
C SER A 231 -8.90 1.84 -8.14
N SER A 232 -8.22 2.46 -7.19
CA SER A 232 -7.49 1.75 -6.14
C SER A 232 -8.38 1.66 -4.90
N TYR A 233 -7.92 0.98 -3.86
CA TYR A 233 -8.68 0.80 -2.62
C TYR A 233 -7.77 1.11 -1.43
N CYS A 234 -8.26 1.87 -0.47
CA CYS A 234 -7.56 2.23 0.76
C CYS A 234 -8.17 1.47 1.95
N TRP A 235 -7.99 0.14 1.94
CA TRP A 235 -8.56 -0.76 2.96
C TRP A 235 -8.09 -0.39 4.36
N ASP A 236 -6.77 -0.27 4.54
CA ASP A 236 -6.11 -0.01 5.82
C ASP A 236 -6.39 1.39 6.36
N GLY A 237 -6.59 2.35 5.44
CA GLY A 237 -7.01 3.69 5.82
C GLY A 237 -8.35 3.72 6.55
N VAL A 238 -9.28 2.79 6.23
CA VAL A 238 -10.56 2.67 6.95
C VAL A 238 -10.34 2.27 8.41
N ALA A 239 -9.37 1.37 8.67
CA ALA A 239 -9.03 0.97 10.04
C ALA A 239 -8.38 2.12 10.84
N SER A 240 -7.50 2.89 10.19
CA SER A 240 -6.92 4.11 10.80
C SER A 240 -7.98 5.15 11.11
N ALA A 241 -8.95 5.36 10.20
CA ALA A 241 -10.05 6.29 10.40
C ALA A 241 -10.98 5.87 11.55
N PHE A 242 -11.22 4.56 11.73
CA PHE A 242 -12.01 4.06 12.84
C PHE A 242 -11.45 4.48 14.22
N ILE A 243 -10.13 4.52 14.37
CA ILE A 243 -9.47 4.96 15.61
C ILE A 243 -9.62 6.47 15.80
N LEU A 244 -9.38 7.24 14.73
CA LEU A 244 -9.17 8.69 14.83
C LEU A 244 -10.44 9.52 14.62
N GLU A 245 -11.44 8.96 13.95
CA GLU A 245 -12.74 9.60 13.65
C GLU A 245 -13.86 8.56 13.81
N PRO A 246 -14.06 8.02 15.03
CA PRO A 246 -15.03 6.94 15.30
C PRO A 246 -16.48 7.34 15.00
N GLU A 247 -16.79 8.64 14.94
CA GLU A 247 -18.09 9.19 14.59
C GLU A 247 -18.48 8.89 13.12
N LEU A 248 -17.53 8.50 12.27
CA LEU A 248 -17.79 8.07 10.89
C LEU A 248 -18.34 6.64 10.80
N PHE A 249 -18.47 5.94 11.94
CA PHE A 249 -18.78 4.52 11.97
C PHE A 249 -19.97 4.20 12.86
N GLU A 250 -20.71 3.16 12.48
CA GLU A 250 -21.71 2.50 13.32
C GLU A 250 -21.16 1.16 13.79
N ASN A 251 -21.13 0.95 15.11
CA ASN A 251 -20.57 -0.25 15.73
C ASN A 251 -21.57 -1.42 15.73
N HIS A 252 -21.10 -2.63 15.41
CA HIS A 252 -21.89 -3.85 15.41
C HIS A 252 -21.14 -4.97 16.13
N LEU A 253 -21.46 -5.21 17.40
CA LEU A 253 -20.92 -6.32 18.17
C LEU A 253 -21.47 -7.65 17.62
N THR A 254 -20.61 -8.43 17.03
CA THR A 254 -20.97 -9.65 16.28
C THR A 254 -20.36 -10.88 16.97
N PRO A 255 -21.19 -11.83 17.47
CA PRO A 255 -20.70 -13.10 17.95
C PRO A 255 -20.14 -13.93 16.79
N CYS A 256 -18.91 -14.41 16.90
CA CYS A 256 -18.21 -15.18 15.89
C CYS A 256 -17.66 -16.49 16.44
N LEU A 257 -17.61 -17.52 15.61
CA LEU A 257 -16.90 -18.77 15.90
C LEU A 257 -15.55 -18.76 15.17
N ILE A 258 -14.53 -18.32 15.86
CA ILE A 258 -13.17 -18.18 15.33
C ILE A 258 -12.43 -19.52 15.51
N THR A 259 -11.99 -20.10 14.39
CA THR A 259 -11.17 -21.31 14.35
C THR A 259 -10.02 -21.14 13.35
N GLU A 260 -8.91 -21.85 13.57
CA GLU A 260 -7.79 -21.84 12.60
C GLU A 260 -8.24 -22.31 11.21
N GLU A 261 -9.17 -23.28 11.15
CA GLU A 261 -9.70 -23.82 9.91
C GLU A 261 -10.47 -22.75 9.12
N ASN A 262 -11.40 -22.02 9.76
CA ASN A 262 -12.18 -20.97 9.09
C ASN A 262 -11.27 -19.82 8.62
N ILE A 263 -10.35 -19.39 9.47
CA ILE A 263 -9.39 -18.33 9.12
C ILE A 263 -8.46 -18.81 8.01
N GLY A 264 -7.90 -20.02 8.11
CA GLY A 264 -6.98 -20.57 7.10
C GLY A 264 -7.64 -20.89 5.75
N SER A 265 -8.95 -21.08 5.72
CA SER A 265 -9.71 -21.32 4.47
C SER A 265 -9.98 -20.05 3.66
N GLY A 266 -9.56 -18.86 4.12
CA GLY A 266 -9.72 -17.59 3.41
C GLY A 266 -10.11 -16.41 4.30
N GLY A 267 -9.74 -16.42 5.60
CA GLY A 267 -9.96 -15.31 6.52
C GLY A 267 -11.41 -15.19 7.04
N TYR A 268 -12.19 -16.27 7.02
CA TYR A 268 -13.60 -16.23 7.43
C TYR A 268 -13.78 -16.07 8.94
N LEU A 269 -14.51 -15.01 9.35
CA LEU A 269 -14.84 -14.71 10.74
C LEU A 269 -16.00 -15.55 11.29
N ASN A 270 -16.79 -16.15 10.43
CA ASN A 270 -17.91 -17.04 10.73
C ASN A 270 -18.87 -16.51 11.84
N PRO A 271 -19.68 -15.46 11.53
CA PRO A 271 -20.73 -14.99 12.43
C PRO A 271 -21.71 -16.09 12.79
N VAL A 272 -22.05 -16.23 14.08
CA VAL A 272 -22.93 -17.28 14.61
C VAL A 272 -23.84 -16.72 15.70
N SER A 273 -24.77 -17.53 16.21
CA SER A 273 -25.52 -17.17 17.39
C SER A 273 -24.64 -17.17 18.64
N GLU A 274 -24.96 -16.32 19.62
CA GLU A 274 -24.16 -16.08 20.82
C GLU A 274 -23.74 -17.36 21.57
N ASN A 275 -24.62 -18.33 21.65
CA ASN A 275 -24.36 -19.61 22.33
C ASN A 275 -23.38 -20.54 21.60
N LEU A 276 -23.02 -20.24 20.35
CA LEU A 276 -22.05 -20.99 19.55
C LEU A 276 -20.74 -20.22 19.36
N SER A 277 -20.69 -18.95 19.77
CA SER A 277 -19.52 -18.09 19.60
C SER A 277 -18.43 -18.40 20.63
N ASN A 278 -17.19 -18.13 20.23
CA ASN A 278 -16.04 -18.10 21.14
C ASN A 278 -15.38 -16.70 21.19
N ALA A 279 -15.91 -15.76 20.41
CA ALA A 279 -15.48 -14.36 20.39
C ALA A 279 -16.66 -13.43 20.12
N VAL A 280 -16.61 -12.19 20.65
CA VAL A 280 -17.49 -11.10 20.25
C VAL A 280 -16.62 -10.01 19.65
N ILE A 281 -16.80 -9.77 18.36
CA ILE A 281 -15.97 -8.85 17.58
C ILE A 281 -16.83 -7.69 17.14
N ASN A 282 -16.32 -6.45 17.28
CA ASN A 282 -16.95 -5.31 16.68
C ASN A 282 -16.63 -5.29 15.17
N ILE A 283 -17.64 -5.33 14.32
CA ILE A 283 -17.52 -5.28 12.86
C ILE A 283 -18.27 -4.03 12.36
N PRO A 284 -17.68 -2.84 12.48
CA PRO A 284 -18.37 -1.59 12.21
C PRO A 284 -18.62 -1.38 10.72
N THR A 285 -19.65 -0.57 10.42
CA THR A 285 -19.94 -0.08 9.07
C THR A 285 -19.69 1.42 8.99
N VAL A 286 -19.23 1.88 7.84
CA VAL A 286 -19.04 3.31 7.55
C VAL A 286 -20.42 3.94 7.27
N ILE A 287 -20.73 5.04 7.96
CA ILE A 287 -22.01 5.74 7.83
C ILE A 287 -22.11 6.47 6.49
N SER A 288 -21.03 7.15 6.08
CA SER A 288 -20.97 7.93 4.85
C SER A 288 -19.61 7.74 4.17
N ARG A 289 -19.64 7.22 2.93
CA ARG A 289 -18.45 7.08 2.09
C ARG A 289 -17.77 8.43 1.82
N ASP A 290 -18.59 9.44 1.52
CA ASP A 290 -18.06 10.75 1.13
C ASP A 290 -17.36 11.45 2.31
N ASP A 291 -17.91 11.32 3.52
CA ASP A 291 -17.28 11.89 4.72
C ASP A 291 -15.95 11.17 5.04
N LEU A 292 -15.91 9.83 4.90
CA LEU A 292 -14.68 9.07 5.05
C LEU A 292 -13.61 9.50 4.05
N GLN A 293 -13.96 9.68 2.77
CA GLN A 293 -13.01 10.10 1.76
C GLN A 293 -12.52 11.54 1.98
N GLN A 294 -13.41 12.44 2.39
CA GLN A 294 -13.01 13.79 2.80
C GLN A 294 -12.03 13.77 3.97
N ALA A 295 -12.25 12.89 4.95
CA ALA A 295 -11.32 12.69 6.07
C ALA A 295 -9.94 12.25 5.59
N PHE A 296 -9.86 11.31 4.64
CA PHE A 296 -8.60 10.87 4.04
C PHE A 296 -7.85 12.04 3.39
N TYR A 297 -8.46 12.76 2.46
CA TYR A 297 -7.81 13.86 1.75
C TYR A 297 -7.40 14.97 2.72
N LYS A 298 -8.27 15.32 3.66
CA LYS A 298 -7.97 16.34 4.68
C LYS A 298 -6.75 15.99 5.52
N ALA A 299 -6.58 14.72 5.89
CA ALA A 299 -5.42 14.26 6.64
C ALA A 299 -4.16 14.24 5.76
N TRP A 300 -4.23 13.65 4.57
CA TRP A 300 -3.09 13.54 3.67
C TRP A 300 -2.54 14.92 3.25
N LEU A 301 -3.40 15.91 3.03
CA LEU A 301 -2.99 17.27 2.67
C LEU A 301 -2.44 18.07 3.85
N LYS A 302 -2.62 17.61 5.09
CA LYS A 302 -2.03 18.22 6.31
C LYS A 302 -0.62 17.73 6.64
N LEU A 303 -0.10 16.73 5.94
CA LEU A 303 1.26 16.25 6.17
C LEU A 303 2.24 17.41 5.99
N ASN A 304 3.18 17.55 6.92
CA ASN A 304 4.22 18.56 6.82
C ASN A 304 5.48 17.94 6.17
N ILE A 305 5.38 17.66 4.88
CA ILE A 305 6.52 17.16 4.13
C ILE A 305 7.48 18.33 3.94
N LYS A 306 8.62 18.28 4.64
CA LYS A 306 9.73 19.20 4.37
C LYS A 306 10.27 18.83 2.99
N THR A 307 9.90 19.58 1.98
CA THR A 307 10.67 19.59 0.74
C THR A 307 12.09 20.00 1.11
N LYS A 308 13.03 19.05 1.22
CA LYS A 308 14.42 19.41 0.91
C LYS A 308 14.31 20.09 -0.43
N ASP A 309 15.07 21.20 -0.64
CA ASP A 309 15.21 21.87 -1.96
C ASP A 309 15.60 20.80 -3.00
N ALA A 310 14.72 19.88 -3.24
CA ALA A 310 14.76 18.98 -4.35
C ALA A 310 14.41 19.90 -5.52
N GLU A 311 15.38 20.21 -6.36
CA GLU A 311 15.07 20.40 -7.76
C GLU A 311 13.98 19.38 -8.06
N TYR A 312 12.72 19.86 -8.15
CA TYR A 312 11.60 19.07 -8.61
C TYR A 312 11.89 18.73 -10.07
N SER A 313 12.71 17.74 -10.26
CA SER A 313 12.72 17.01 -11.50
C SER A 313 11.37 16.29 -11.54
N CYS A 314 10.41 16.90 -12.23
CA CYS A 314 9.14 16.28 -12.63
C CYS A 314 9.36 15.02 -13.50
N THR A 315 10.53 14.44 -13.46
CA THR A 315 11.08 13.46 -14.38
C THR A 315 10.61 12.04 -14.11
N GLY A 316 10.06 11.71 -12.91
CA GLY A 316 9.77 10.33 -12.54
C GLY A 316 8.56 9.69 -13.25
N LEU A 317 7.49 10.40 -13.49
CA LEU A 317 6.22 9.83 -13.96
C LEU A 317 6.09 9.68 -15.49
N TYR A 318 6.89 10.40 -16.28
CA TYR A 318 6.77 10.41 -17.74
C TYR A 318 7.93 9.74 -18.46
N LEU A 319 9.12 9.69 -17.88
CA LEU A 319 10.32 9.15 -18.55
C LEU A 319 10.35 7.63 -18.62
N ASP A 320 9.77 6.92 -17.68
CA ASP A 320 9.63 5.45 -17.78
C ASP A 320 8.77 5.04 -18.99
N LYS A 321 7.78 5.86 -19.36
CA LYS A 321 6.98 5.65 -20.58
C LYS A 321 7.77 5.91 -21.86
N LEU A 322 8.78 6.79 -21.82
CA LEU A 322 9.65 7.06 -22.96
C LEU A 322 10.68 5.95 -23.21
N THR A 323 10.94 5.08 -22.24
CA THR A 323 11.81 3.90 -22.45
C THR A 323 11.27 3.00 -23.54
N GLN A 324 9.95 2.86 -23.69
CA GLN A 324 9.34 2.02 -24.74
C GLN A 324 9.65 2.54 -26.15
N PRO A 325 9.36 3.79 -26.53
CA PRO A 325 9.72 4.29 -27.86
C PRO A 325 11.23 4.28 -28.10
N CYS A 326 12.07 4.57 -27.09
CA CYS A 326 13.52 4.54 -27.23
C CYS A 326 14.04 3.13 -27.55
N VAL A 327 13.54 2.10 -26.84
CA VAL A 327 13.83 0.69 -27.13
C VAL A 327 13.40 0.32 -28.56
N LEU A 328 12.21 0.75 -28.98
CA LEU A 328 11.69 0.46 -30.33
C LEU A 328 12.51 1.16 -31.41
N ILE A 329 13.00 2.38 -31.17
CA ILE A 329 13.90 3.09 -32.09
C ILE A 329 15.18 2.27 -32.31
N GLU A 330 15.84 1.86 -31.24
CA GLU A 330 17.08 1.10 -31.33
C GLU A 330 16.88 -0.26 -32.00
N LEU A 331 15.81 -0.97 -31.66
CA LEU A 331 15.49 -2.25 -32.28
C LEU A 331 15.00 -2.13 -33.74
N ALA A 332 14.52 -0.96 -34.14
CA ALA A 332 14.20 -0.69 -35.56
C ALA A 332 15.46 -0.56 -36.43
N LYS A 333 16.60 -0.18 -35.84
CA LYS A 333 17.91 -0.14 -36.50
C LYS A 333 18.50 -1.54 -36.72
N GLY A 334 18.14 -2.49 -35.83
CA GLY A 334 18.59 -3.91 -35.94
C GLY A 334 18.39 -4.69 -34.64
N SER A 335 18.47 -6.01 -34.77
CA SER A 335 18.37 -6.90 -33.60
C SER A 335 19.64 -6.82 -32.74
N VAL A 336 19.49 -6.78 -31.42
CA VAL A 336 20.63 -6.58 -30.53
C VAL A 336 20.44 -7.28 -29.17
N HIS A 337 21.55 -7.62 -28.52
CA HIS A 337 21.55 -8.18 -27.17
C HIS A 337 21.09 -7.17 -26.14
N GLY A 338 20.32 -7.60 -25.12
CA GLY A 338 19.74 -6.72 -24.10
C GLY A 338 20.79 -5.83 -23.40
N PHE A 339 21.98 -6.35 -23.09
CA PHE A 339 23.05 -5.56 -22.49
C PHE A 339 23.56 -4.45 -23.44
N LYS A 340 23.77 -4.78 -24.73
CA LYS A 340 24.18 -3.79 -25.71
C LYS A 340 23.09 -2.76 -25.97
N LEU A 341 21.81 -3.19 -25.98
CA LEU A 341 20.67 -2.30 -26.08
C LEU A 341 20.65 -1.25 -24.97
N LEU A 342 20.87 -1.66 -23.73
CA LEU A 342 20.97 -0.75 -22.58
C LEU A 342 22.14 0.24 -22.73
N GLN A 343 23.30 -0.22 -23.25
CA GLN A 343 24.42 0.66 -23.51
C GLN A 343 24.10 1.70 -24.59
N MET A 344 23.50 1.28 -25.72
CA MET A 344 23.10 2.19 -26.82
C MET A 344 22.14 3.26 -26.33
N LEU A 345 21.13 2.90 -25.53
CA LEU A 345 20.18 3.85 -24.97
C LEU A 345 20.85 4.90 -24.06
N LYS A 346 21.92 4.53 -23.34
CA LYS A 346 22.72 5.44 -22.53
C LYS A 346 23.64 6.34 -23.38
N GLU A 347 24.26 5.77 -24.41
CA GLU A 347 25.18 6.48 -25.31
C GLU A 347 24.42 7.54 -26.15
N ASP A 348 23.21 7.20 -26.62
CA ASP A 348 22.36 8.09 -27.43
C ASP A 348 21.55 9.09 -26.57
N ASN A 349 21.76 9.14 -25.24
CA ASN A 349 21.05 10.00 -24.29
C ASN A 349 19.51 9.83 -24.32
N TYR A 350 19.01 8.68 -24.70
CA TYR A 350 17.58 8.35 -24.66
C TYR A 350 17.08 8.03 -23.26
N VAL A 351 17.96 7.76 -22.32
CA VAL A 351 17.65 7.42 -20.93
C VAL A 351 18.57 8.16 -19.98
N GLU A 352 18.05 8.54 -18.83
CA GLU A 352 18.86 9.23 -17.82
C GLU A 352 19.98 8.34 -17.27
N PRO A 353 21.07 8.94 -16.74
CA PRO A 353 22.24 8.22 -16.22
C PRO A 353 21.95 7.21 -15.10
N GLY A 354 20.77 7.28 -14.46
CA GLY A 354 20.33 6.46 -13.33
C GLY A 354 19.42 5.28 -13.68
N LEU A 355 19.18 4.96 -14.96
CA LEU A 355 18.30 3.84 -15.32
C LEU A 355 18.78 2.53 -14.71
N ASP A 356 17.97 1.96 -13.79
CA ASP A 356 18.23 0.67 -13.15
C ASP A 356 18.19 -0.48 -14.19
N PRO A 357 19.26 -1.28 -14.30
CA PRO A 357 19.27 -2.43 -15.20
C PRO A 357 18.09 -3.41 -14.97
N SER A 358 17.68 -3.61 -13.73
CA SER A 358 16.58 -4.52 -13.39
C SER A 358 15.24 -3.99 -13.91
N GLY A 359 14.98 -2.67 -13.78
CA GLY A 359 13.82 -1.99 -14.35
C GLY A 359 13.79 -2.08 -15.87
N PHE A 360 14.95 -1.88 -16.52
CA PHE A 360 15.06 -2.03 -17.97
C PHE A 360 14.69 -3.43 -18.46
N TYR A 361 15.21 -4.49 -17.84
CA TYR A 361 14.87 -5.87 -18.23
C TYR A 361 13.41 -6.23 -17.93
N ARG A 362 12.80 -5.67 -16.90
CA ARG A 362 11.34 -5.78 -16.64
C ARG A 362 10.54 -5.17 -17.79
N ASN A 363 10.93 -3.97 -18.25
CA ASN A 363 10.29 -3.32 -19.40
C ASN A 363 10.43 -4.13 -20.68
N LEU A 364 11.62 -4.71 -20.96
CA LEU A 364 11.78 -5.60 -22.11
C LEU A 364 10.86 -6.83 -22.04
N LYS A 365 10.75 -7.45 -20.86
CA LYS A 365 9.86 -8.59 -20.66
C LYS A 365 8.37 -8.22 -20.84
N LYS A 366 7.98 -7.03 -20.41
CA LYS A 366 6.63 -6.48 -20.63
C LYS A 366 6.35 -6.25 -22.11
N MET A 367 7.27 -5.58 -22.82
CA MET A 367 7.15 -5.33 -24.27
C MET A 367 7.12 -6.63 -25.09
N GLU A 368 7.85 -7.66 -24.65
CA GLU A 368 7.81 -8.99 -25.26
C GLU A 368 6.44 -9.65 -25.04
N LYS A 369 5.87 -9.57 -23.83
CA LYS A 369 4.53 -10.08 -23.51
C LYS A 369 3.44 -9.35 -24.29
N GLU A 370 3.58 -8.04 -24.50
CA GLU A 370 2.67 -7.20 -25.30
C GLU A 370 2.84 -7.40 -26.81
N GLY A 371 3.85 -8.17 -27.23
CA GLY A 371 4.10 -8.49 -28.63
C GLY A 371 4.79 -7.39 -29.44
N PHE A 372 5.28 -6.32 -28.82
CA PHE A 372 6.03 -5.26 -29.51
C PHE A 372 7.44 -5.68 -29.93
N ILE A 373 8.04 -6.55 -29.13
CA ILE A 373 9.35 -7.13 -29.40
C ILE A 373 9.29 -8.65 -29.27
N LYS A 374 10.26 -9.34 -29.83
CA LYS A 374 10.47 -10.76 -29.60
C LYS A 374 11.92 -11.03 -29.22
N SER A 375 12.17 -12.10 -28.46
CA SER A 375 13.53 -12.53 -28.14
C SER A 375 13.81 -13.93 -28.64
N GLU A 376 15.04 -14.17 -29.10
CA GLU A 376 15.54 -15.48 -29.50
C GLU A 376 16.79 -15.82 -28.67
N ALA A 377 16.85 -17.08 -28.20
CA ALA A 377 18.07 -17.57 -27.55
C ALA A 377 19.12 -17.92 -28.66
N PRO A 378 20.39 -17.54 -28.47
CA PRO A 378 21.42 -17.88 -29.45
C PRO A 378 21.62 -19.40 -29.56
N ILE A 379 21.73 -19.88 -30.78
CA ILE A 379 22.04 -21.28 -31.10
C ILE A 379 23.51 -21.54 -30.76
N LYS A 380 23.81 -22.20 -29.65
CA LYS A 380 25.09 -22.67 -29.09
C LYS A 380 25.88 -21.70 -28.21
N ALA A 381 26.17 -22.19 -27.02
CA ALA A 381 27.24 -21.88 -26.09
C ALA A 381 27.11 -20.66 -25.11
N GLU A 382 26.26 -19.68 -25.31
CA GLU A 382 26.08 -18.61 -24.31
C GLU A 382 24.64 -18.60 -23.75
N LYS A 383 24.39 -19.37 -22.73
CA LYS A 383 23.08 -19.66 -22.12
C LYS A 383 22.29 -18.45 -21.63
N TYR A 384 22.83 -17.20 -21.69
CA TYR A 384 22.28 -16.02 -20.98
C TYR A 384 22.13 -14.76 -21.85
N LYS A 385 22.38 -14.79 -23.16
CA LYS A 385 22.29 -13.59 -24.02
C LYS A 385 21.12 -13.70 -25.00
N LYS A 386 19.95 -13.19 -24.56
CA LYS A 386 18.80 -13.01 -25.47
C LYS A 386 19.07 -11.91 -26.49
N ILE A 387 18.77 -12.16 -27.75
CA ILE A 387 18.74 -11.17 -28.84
C ILE A 387 17.30 -10.70 -28.99
N TYR A 388 17.08 -9.41 -28.89
CA TYR A 388 15.77 -8.78 -29.05
C TYR A 388 15.62 -8.21 -30.46
N SER A 389 14.41 -8.31 -31.01
CA SER A 389 14.03 -7.78 -32.33
C SER A 389 12.66 -7.11 -32.23
N ILE A 390 12.45 -6.03 -32.98
CA ILE A 390 11.15 -5.39 -33.11
C ILE A 390 10.21 -6.24 -33.96
N THR A 391 8.94 -6.29 -33.61
CA THR A 391 7.87 -6.95 -34.41
C THR A 391 7.17 -5.94 -35.32
N ASP A 392 6.28 -6.39 -36.22
CA ASP A 392 5.44 -5.52 -37.03
C ASP A 392 4.46 -4.70 -36.15
N LEU A 393 3.99 -5.29 -35.03
CA LEU A 393 3.20 -4.57 -34.04
C LEU A 393 4.03 -3.48 -33.36
N GLY A 394 5.27 -3.79 -32.99
CA GLY A 394 6.22 -2.81 -32.45
C GLY A 394 6.54 -1.66 -33.39
N ARG A 395 6.67 -1.93 -34.70
CA ARG A 395 6.87 -0.87 -35.71
C ARG A 395 5.66 0.05 -35.82
N ARG A 396 4.45 -0.49 -35.79
CA ARG A 396 3.22 0.33 -35.74
C ARG A 396 3.10 1.14 -34.47
N ALA A 397 3.46 0.54 -33.33
CA ALA A 397 3.48 1.25 -32.05
C ALA A 397 4.49 2.40 -32.08
N LEU A 398 5.67 2.23 -32.70
CA LEU A 398 6.67 3.28 -32.85
C LEU A 398 6.15 4.47 -33.72
N GLN A 399 5.41 4.18 -34.79
CA GLN A 399 4.77 5.22 -35.61
C GLN A 399 3.73 6.01 -34.80
N ASN A 400 2.89 5.32 -34.00
CA ASN A 400 1.92 5.97 -33.12
C ASN A 400 2.61 6.82 -32.05
N TRP A 401 3.78 6.37 -31.54
CA TRP A 401 4.60 7.16 -30.63
C TRP A 401 5.08 8.48 -31.26
N GLY A 402 5.43 8.50 -32.55
CA GLY A 402 5.80 9.72 -33.24
C GLY A 402 4.69 10.79 -33.12
N THR A 403 3.46 10.42 -33.50
CA THR A 403 2.30 11.33 -33.40
C THR A 403 2.01 11.77 -31.95
N THR A 404 2.16 10.85 -31.01
CA THR A 404 1.95 11.13 -29.58
C THR A 404 2.99 12.13 -29.06
N LEU A 405 4.26 11.96 -29.41
CA LEU A 405 5.34 12.86 -28.99
C LEU A 405 5.23 14.24 -29.60
N GLU A 406 4.82 14.34 -30.88
CA GLU A 406 4.53 15.64 -31.53
C GLU A 406 3.39 16.40 -30.80
N HIS A 407 2.38 15.67 -30.31
CA HIS A 407 1.32 16.30 -29.53
C HIS A 407 1.84 16.77 -28.17
N TYR A 408 2.65 15.98 -27.48
CA TYR A 408 3.28 16.37 -26.21
C TYR A 408 4.22 17.55 -26.37
N GLU A 409 5.02 17.61 -27.45
CA GLU A 409 5.91 18.75 -27.73
C GLU A 409 5.12 20.06 -27.82
N LYS A 410 4.02 20.05 -28.56
CA LYS A 410 3.15 21.24 -28.66
C LYS A 410 2.58 21.66 -27.31
N HIS A 411 2.17 20.67 -26.51
CA HIS A 411 1.59 20.95 -25.21
C HIS A 411 2.64 21.46 -24.21
N ILE A 412 3.83 20.86 -24.18
CA ILE A 412 4.96 21.32 -23.36
C ILE A 412 5.37 22.76 -23.76
N ASN A 413 5.48 23.05 -25.05
CA ASN A 413 5.81 24.40 -25.54
C ASN A 413 4.76 25.42 -25.11
N HIS A 414 3.46 25.04 -25.11
CA HIS A 414 2.40 25.93 -24.63
C HIS A 414 2.53 26.23 -23.12
N ILE A 415 2.90 25.23 -22.33
CA ILE A 415 3.15 25.39 -20.89
C ILE A 415 4.38 26.29 -20.65
N LEU A 416 5.49 26.05 -21.38
CA LEU A 416 6.70 26.87 -21.28
C LEU A 416 6.43 28.32 -21.64
N ASP A 417 5.64 28.58 -22.69
CA ASP A 417 5.19 29.90 -23.07
C ASP A 417 4.33 30.57 -21.97
N GLY A 418 3.51 29.81 -21.28
CA GLY A 418 2.75 30.27 -20.12
C GLY A 418 3.67 30.72 -18.98
N ILE A 419 4.65 29.88 -18.63
CA ILE A 419 5.63 30.15 -17.57
C ILE A 419 6.49 31.37 -17.90
N SER A 420 6.90 31.54 -19.18
CA SER A 420 7.73 32.66 -19.59
C SER A 420 7.03 34.03 -19.53
N LYS A 421 5.71 34.05 -19.38
CA LYS A 421 4.88 35.25 -19.25
C LYS A 421 4.60 35.69 -17.82
N LEU A 422 5.04 34.89 -16.83
CA LEU A 422 4.99 35.17 -15.39
C LEU A 422 6.22 35.93 -14.94
#